data_6b811819a752b487617792f1864fc512
#
_entry.id   6b811819a752b487617792f1864fc512
#
_cell.length_a   1.000
_cell.length_b   1.000
_cell.length_c   1.000
_cell.angle_alpha   90.00
_cell.angle_beta   90.00
_cell.angle_gamma   90.00
#
_symmetry.space_group_name_H-M   'P 1'
#
loop_
_entity.id
_entity.type
_entity.pdbx_description
1 polymer ?
#
loop_
_entity_poly.entity_id
_entity_poly.type
_entity_poly.pdbx_seq_one_letter_code
_entity_poly.pdbx_strand_id
1 'polypeptide(L)'
;MRGRRGQLEKAVTRLAMLSLHTSPLVQPGGGDAGGMNVYVRELVAALAHGGADTTVYVRRWRDDLPKRLAVEPGFEVVHIDAGDPNLSKEQLPGIVDEFADGVRAHLAIDPADVLHANYWLSGVAGHRLKHELDLPMVSTFHTLARVKAETGDSAPQNRLDA
;
A
#
# COMPACT_ATOMS: atom_id res chain seq x y z
N MET A 1 -18.77 40.74 25.45
CA MET A 1 -18.84 39.80 24.29
C MET A 1 -17.48 39.16 24.12
N ARG A 2 -17.28 37.94 24.61
CA ARG A 2 -16.04 37.16 24.37
C ARG A 2 -16.30 36.20 23.24
N GLY A 3 -15.67 36.45 22.08
CA GLY A 3 -15.76 35.62 20.90
C GLY A 3 -15.24 34.20 21.19
N ARG A 4 -16.07 33.20 20.98
CA ARG A 4 -15.66 31.77 20.88
C ARG A 4 -14.74 31.66 19.69
N ARG A 5 -13.45 31.55 19.90
CA ARG A 5 -12.52 30.96 18.94
C ARG A 5 -12.89 29.48 18.87
N GLY A 6 -13.62 29.10 17.83
CA GLY A 6 -13.79 27.69 17.49
C GLY A 6 -12.41 27.13 17.21
N GLN A 7 -11.94 26.23 18.04
CA GLN A 7 -10.88 25.30 17.67
C GLN A 7 -11.45 24.49 16.51
N LEU A 8 -10.94 24.74 15.31
CA LEU A 8 -11.07 23.80 14.20
C LEU A 8 -10.34 22.53 14.68
N GLU A 9 -11.10 21.51 15.10
CA GLU A 9 -10.54 20.18 15.24
C GLU A 9 -9.89 19.85 13.90
N LYS A 10 -8.56 19.70 13.92
CA LYS A 10 -7.81 19.32 12.72
C LYS A 10 -8.26 17.92 12.41
N ALA A 11 -9.04 17.75 11.34
CA ALA A 11 -9.46 16.44 10.88
C ALA A 11 -8.20 15.57 10.66
N VAL A 12 -8.22 14.37 11.24
CA VAL A 12 -7.13 13.41 11.06
C VAL A 12 -7.14 12.99 9.59
N THR A 13 -6.00 13.11 8.92
CA THR A 13 -5.86 12.63 7.54
C THR A 13 -5.70 11.12 7.56
N ARG A 14 -6.53 10.42 6.80
CA ARG A 14 -6.51 8.97 6.68
C ARG A 14 -5.86 8.55 5.38
N LEU A 15 -4.77 7.80 5.47
CA LEU A 15 -4.03 7.30 4.32
C LEU A 15 -4.26 5.81 4.12
N ALA A 16 -4.60 5.43 2.89
CA ALA A 16 -4.56 4.05 2.43
C ALA A 16 -3.25 3.82 1.67
N MET A 17 -2.29 3.18 2.31
CA MET A 17 -1.00 2.87 1.71
C MET A 17 -1.00 1.47 1.12
N LEU A 18 -0.75 1.35 -0.18
CA LEU A 18 -0.73 0.08 -0.90
C LEU A 18 0.70 -0.44 -1.03
N SER A 19 0.93 -1.65 -0.54
CA SER A 19 2.21 -2.38 -0.63
C SER A 19 1.95 -3.85 -0.94
N LEU A 20 1.41 -4.14 -2.14
CA LEU A 20 0.87 -5.44 -2.52
C LEU A 20 1.83 -6.60 -2.27
N HIS A 21 3.08 -6.49 -2.75
CA HIS A 21 4.00 -7.64 -2.84
C HIS A 21 4.87 -7.86 -1.60
N THR A 22 4.94 -6.89 -0.67
CA THR A 22 5.77 -7.01 0.52
C THR A 22 5.22 -6.21 1.69
N SER A 23 5.43 -6.71 2.91
CA SER A 23 4.96 -6.06 4.13
C SER A 23 6.05 -5.20 4.77
N PRO A 24 5.72 -4.00 5.29
CA PRO A 24 6.65 -3.19 6.07
C PRO A 24 7.14 -3.87 7.35
N LEU A 25 6.49 -4.97 7.76
CA LEU A 25 6.82 -5.72 8.98
C LEU A 25 7.80 -6.87 8.73
N VAL A 26 8.08 -7.21 7.46
CA VAL A 26 9.09 -8.22 7.12
C VAL A 26 10.48 -7.65 7.33
N GLN A 27 11.33 -8.39 8.03
CA GLN A 27 12.72 -8.01 8.30
C GLN A 27 13.52 -7.91 6.99
N PRO A 28 14.35 -6.87 6.81
CA PRO A 28 15.27 -6.77 5.69
C PRO A 28 16.25 -7.96 5.65
N GLY A 29 16.52 -8.48 4.44
CA GLY A 29 17.46 -9.59 4.24
C GLY A 29 16.81 -10.97 4.08
N GLY A 30 15.51 -11.11 4.19
CA GLY A 30 14.74 -12.32 3.89
C GLY A 30 13.97 -12.19 2.58
N GLY A 31 14.34 -12.93 1.53
CA GLY A 31 13.62 -12.93 0.26
C GLY A 31 13.57 -11.53 -0.41
N ASP A 32 12.37 -11.07 -0.75
CA ASP A 32 12.13 -9.74 -1.37
C ASP A 32 12.11 -8.57 -0.37
N ALA A 33 12.44 -8.80 0.89
CA ALA A 33 12.48 -7.77 1.91
C ALA A 33 13.75 -6.91 1.77
N GLY A 34 13.59 -5.71 1.25
CA GLY A 34 14.67 -4.77 0.97
C GLY A 34 14.39 -3.35 1.46
N GLY A 35 15.06 -2.39 0.87
CA GLY A 35 14.94 -0.97 1.21
C GLY A 35 13.52 -0.41 1.17
N MET A 36 12.65 -0.97 0.32
CA MET A 36 11.25 -0.56 0.25
C MET A 36 10.50 -0.85 1.55
N ASN A 37 10.72 -1.98 2.19
CA ASN A 37 10.04 -2.34 3.45
C ASN A 37 10.41 -1.35 4.56
N VAL A 38 11.70 -1.03 4.66
CA VAL A 38 12.22 -0.03 5.60
C VAL A 38 11.60 1.35 5.29
N TYR A 39 11.63 1.75 4.02
CA TYR A 39 11.05 3.03 3.60
C TYR A 39 9.57 3.15 3.98
N VAL A 40 8.74 2.15 3.63
CA VAL A 40 7.31 2.17 3.93
C VAL A 40 7.07 2.21 5.43
N ARG A 41 7.80 1.41 6.22
CA ARG A 41 7.69 1.38 7.67
C ARG A 41 8.01 2.73 8.31
N GLU A 42 9.17 3.31 7.96
CA GLU A 42 9.62 4.60 8.52
C GLU A 42 8.69 5.74 8.10
N LEU A 43 8.24 5.75 6.85
CA LEU A 43 7.29 6.75 6.36
C LEU A 43 5.98 6.69 7.14
N VAL A 44 5.40 5.49 7.31
CA VAL A 44 4.13 5.34 8.02
C VAL A 44 4.27 5.71 9.48
N ALA A 45 5.35 5.30 10.14
CA ALA A 45 5.62 5.70 11.52
C ALA A 45 5.74 7.23 11.65
N ALA A 46 6.46 7.88 10.74
CA ALA A 46 6.59 9.34 10.73
C ALA A 46 5.25 10.05 10.50
N LEU A 47 4.40 9.53 9.61
CA LEU A 47 3.06 10.06 9.37
C LEU A 47 2.16 9.90 10.60
N ALA A 48 2.20 8.75 11.27
CA ALA A 48 1.47 8.48 12.50
C ALA A 48 1.90 9.44 13.63
N HIS A 49 3.21 9.64 13.82
CA HIS A 49 3.73 10.64 14.76
C HIS A 49 3.31 12.08 14.39
N GLY A 50 3.09 12.35 13.09
CA GLY A 50 2.55 13.60 12.59
C GLY A 50 1.03 13.76 12.78
N GLY A 51 0.36 12.75 13.33
CA GLY A 51 -1.08 12.75 13.61
C GLY A 51 -1.96 12.29 12.43
N ALA A 52 -1.40 11.57 11.47
CA ALA A 52 -2.18 10.90 10.43
C ALA A 52 -2.50 9.46 10.85
N ASP A 53 -3.64 8.93 10.41
CA ASP A 53 -3.98 7.52 10.50
C ASP A 53 -3.65 6.83 9.18
N THR A 54 -2.77 5.85 9.21
CA THR A 54 -2.34 5.13 8.00
C THR A 54 -2.62 3.64 8.12
N THR A 55 -3.40 3.13 7.18
CA THR A 55 -3.62 1.70 6.97
C THR A 55 -2.76 1.23 5.80
N VAL A 56 -1.84 0.29 6.05
CA VAL A 56 -1.02 -0.33 5.02
C VAL A 56 -1.68 -1.62 4.57
N TYR A 57 -2.07 -1.67 3.31
CA TYR A 57 -2.68 -2.84 2.68
C TYR A 57 -1.60 -3.69 2.02
N VAL A 58 -1.54 -4.96 2.42
CA VAL A 58 -0.57 -5.96 1.95
C VAL A 58 -1.31 -7.21 1.55
N ARG A 59 -0.81 -7.95 0.56
CA ARG A 59 -1.34 -9.28 0.28
C ARG A 59 -1.05 -10.23 1.44
N ARG A 60 -1.98 -11.07 1.83
CA ARG A 60 -1.78 -12.15 2.79
C ARG A 60 -1.07 -13.32 2.11
N TRP A 61 0.18 -13.57 2.48
CA TRP A 61 1.03 -14.63 1.89
C TRP A 61 1.16 -15.88 2.75
N ARG A 62 0.47 -15.93 3.89
CA ARG A 62 0.36 -17.09 4.78
C ARG A 62 -0.98 -17.07 5.50
N ASP A 63 -1.55 -18.24 5.73
CA ASP A 63 -2.88 -18.38 6.34
C ASP A 63 -2.91 -18.02 7.84
N ASP A 64 -1.75 -18.07 8.51
CA ASP A 64 -1.61 -17.73 9.93
C ASP A 64 -1.49 -16.23 10.19
N LEU A 65 -1.35 -15.41 9.16
CA LEU A 65 -1.31 -13.95 9.33
C LEU A 65 -2.69 -13.40 9.72
N PRO A 66 -2.76 -12.52 10.73
CA PRO A 66 -4.01 -11.88 11.10
C PRO A 66 -4.51 -10.98 9.95
N LYS A 67 -5.81 -10.87 9.80
CA LYS A 67 -6.39 -9.97 8.78
C LYS A 67 -6.07 -8.49 9.05
N ARG A 68 -5.96 -8.12 10.32
CA ARG A 68 -5.65 -6.75 10.75
C ARG A 68 -4.66 -6.80 11.91
N LEU A 69 -3.66 -5.94 11.89
CA LEU A 69 -2.63 -5.83 12.91
C LEU A 69 -2.37 -4.35 13.22
N ALA A 70 -2.72 -3.92 14.42
CA ALA A 70 -2.30 -2.60 14.93
C ALA A 70 -0.81 -2.67 15.30
N VAL A 71 0.00 -1.80 14.69
CA VAL A 71 1.44 -1.72 14.91
C VAL A 71 1.74 -0.71 16.02
N GLU A 72 1.19 0.49 15.88
CA GLU A 72 1.25 1.58 16.84
C GLU A 72 0.06 2.54 16.60
N PRO A 73 -0.22 3.49 17.48
CA PRO A 73 -1.27 4.48 17.27
C PRO A 73 -1.09 5.21 15.92
N GLY A 74 -2.11 5.18 15.05
CA GLY A 74 -2.07 5.76 13.71
C GLY A 74 -1.35 4.91 12.66
N PHE A 75 -0.91 3.68 12.99
CA PHE A 75 -0.29 2.76 12.04
C PHE A 75 -0.84 1.34 12.21
N GLU A 76 -1.50 0.85 11.20
CA GLU A 76 -1.95 -0.55 11.13
C GLU A 76 -1.64 -1.20 9.77
N VAL A 77 -1.62 -2.52 9.76
CA VAL A 77 -1.49 -3.34 8.56
C VAL A 77 -2.75 -4.18 8.39
N VAL A 78 -3.30 -4.15 7.18
CA VAL A 78 -4.43 -4.99 6.76
C VAL A 78 -3.94 -5.96 5.70
N HIS A 79 -4.09 -7.26 5.95
CA HIS A 79 -3.75 -8.31 5.02
C HIS A 79 -4.97 -8.65 4.16
N ILE A 80 -4.82 -8.47 2.86
CA ILE A 80 -5.85 -8.74 1.85
C ILE A 80 -5.64 -10.14 1.27
N ASP A 81 -6.68 -10.96 1.30
CA ASP A 81 -6.70 -12.24 0.61
C ASP A 81 -6.75 -11.96 -0.90
N ALA A 82 -5.70 -12.33 -1.62
CA ALA A 82 -5.60 -12.21 -3.07
C ALA A 82 -4.68 -13.30 -3.63
N GLY A 83 -5.25 -14.16 -4.43
CA GLY A 83 -4.58 -15.33 -5.00
C GLY A 83 -4.11 -16.36 -3.97
N ASP A 84 -3.49 -17.43 -4.46
CA ASP A 84 -2.89 -18.47 -3.62
C ASP A 84 -1.73 -17.89 -2.79
N PRO A 85 -1.63 -18.17 -1.47
CA PRO A 85 -0.51 -17.70 -0.63
C PRO A 85 0.88 -18.03 -1.18
N ASN A 86 1.02 -19.14 -1.90
CA ASN A 86 2.30 -19.64 -2.43
C ASN A 86 2.70 -19.05 -3.80
N LEU A 87 1.96 -18.07 -4.32
CA LEU A 87 2.32 -17.45 -5.60
C LEU A 87 3.73 -16.86 -5.56
N SER A 88 4.50 -17.14 -6.62
CA SER A 88 5.78 -16.48 -6.85
C SER A 88 5.58 -15.02 -7.21
N LYS A 89 6.64 -14.22 -7.11
CA LYS A 89 6.60 -12.79 -7.42
C LYS A 89 6.17 -12.52 -8.86
N GLU A 90 6.59 -13.37 -9.79
CA GLU A 90 6.28 -13.28 -11.22
C GLU A 90 4.80 -13.52 -11.51
N GLN A 91 4.09 -14.18 -10.61
CA GLN A 91 2.66 -14.48 -10.72
C GLN A 91 1.77 -13.37 -10.12
N LEU A 92 2.33 -12.49 -9.29
CA LEU A 92 1.58 -11.42 -8.61
C LEU A 92 0.86 -10.45 -9.57
N PRO A 93 1.32 -10.19 -10.79
CA PRO A 93 0.53 -9.37 -11.73
C PRO A 93 -0.87 -9.90 -12.00
N GLY A 94 -1.06 -11.23 -11.91
CA GLY A 94 -2.36 -11.88 -12.15
C GLY A 94 -3.40 -11.66 -11.05
N ILE A 95 -3.00 -11.17 -9.86
CA ILE A 95 -3.91 -11.00 -8.70
C ILE A 95 -4.11 -9.54 -8.30
N VAL A 96 -3.64 -8.61 -9.11
CA VAL A 96 -3.73 -7.17 -8.79
C VAL A 96 -5.18 -6.72 -8.67
N ASP A 97 -6.07 -7.23 -9.51
CA ASP A 97 -7.50 -6.90 -9.46
C ASP A 97 -8.17 -7.46 -8.20
N GLU A 98 -7.87 -8.70 -7.83
CA GLU A 98 -8.39 -9.32 -6.61
C GLU A 98 -7.91 -8.57 -5.36
N PHE A 99 -6.65 -8.15 -5.34
CA PHE A 99 -6.11 -7.30 -4.29
C PHE A 99 -6.84 -5.94 -4.23
N ALA A 100 -7.07 -5.30 -5.37
CA ALA A 100 -7.79 -4.02 -5.43
C ALA A 100 -9.24 -4.18 -4.93
N ASP A 101 -9.92 -5.26 -5.29
CA ASP A 101 -11.28 -5.55 -4.81
C ASP A 101 -11.32 -5.71 -3.28
N GLY A 102 -10.36 -6.40 -2.70
CA GLY A 102 -10.22 -6.55 -1.25
C GLY A 102 -9.98 -5.22 -0.55
N VAL A 103 -9.09 -4.38 -1.08
CA VAL A 103 -8.85 -3.03 -0.56
C VAL A 103 -10.11 -2.17 -0.67
N ARG A 104 -10.80 -2.20 -1.81
CA ARG A 104 -12.05 -1.46 -2.01
C ARG A 104 -13.12 -1.86 -1.01
N ALA A 105 -13.28 -3.15 -0.76
CA ALA A 105 -14.24 -3.65 0.22
C ALA A 105 -13.93 -3.15 1.64
N HIS A 106 -12.64 -3.07 2.01
CA HIS A 106 -12.24 -2.51 3.30
C HIS A 106 -12.48 -1.00 3.37
N LEU A 107 -12.13 -0.25 2.32
CA LEU A 107 -12.33 1.20 2.25
C LEU A 107 -13.80 1.62 2.23
N ALA A 108 -14.71 0.73 1.84
CA ALA A 108 -16.16 0.96 1.95
C ALA A 108 -16.64 1.00 3.42
N ILE A 109 -15.90 0.38 4.33
CA ILE A 109 -16.21 0.33 5.77
C ILE A 109 -15.38 1.38 6.54
N ASP A 110 -14.10 1.52 6.19
CA ASP A 110 -13.15 2.43 6.81
C ASP A 110 -12.51 3.32 5.73
N PRO A 111 -13.16 4.45 5.36
CA PRO A 111 -12.75 5.29 4.25
C PRO A 111 -11.39 5.97 4.48
N ALA A 112 -10.65 6.20 3.41
CA ALA A 112 -9.44 7.01 3.40
C ALA A 112 -9.65 8.31 2.62
N ASP A 113 -8.77 9.29 2.87
CA ASP A 113 -8.75 10.59 2.18
C ASP A 113 -7.80 10.57 0.96
N VAL A 114 -6.80 9.69 0.97
CA VAL A 114 -5.77 9.60 -0.07
C VAL A 114 -5.21 8.19 -0.18
N LEU A 115 -4.88 7.79 -1.40
CA LEU A 115 -4.15 6.56 -1.71
C LEU A 115 -2.66 6.86 -1.88
N HIS A 116 -1.78 6.00 -1.33
CA HIS A 116 -0.35 6.04 -1.61
C HIS A 116 0.13 4.67 -2.06
N ALA A 117 0.42 4.53 -3.34
CA ALA A 117 0.87 3.28 -3.92
C ALA A 117 2.40 3.18 -3.94
N ASN A 118 2.93 2.08 -3.43
CA ASN A 118 4.36 1.77 -3.41
C ASN A 118 4.67 0.63 -4.37
N TYR A 119 5.55 0.86 -5.32
CA TYR A 119 5.90 -0.06 -6.38
C TYR A 119 4.80 -0.20 -7.46
N TRP A 120 5.18 -0.67 -8.66
CA TRP A 120 4.31 -0.64 -9.83
C TRP A 120 3.04 -1.50 -9.68
N LEU A 121 3.11 -2.68 -9.03
CA LEU A 121 1.94 -3.55 -8.79
C LEU A 121 0.87 -2.81 -7.96
N SER A 122 1.31 -2.16 -6.90
CA SER A 122 0.44 -1.30 -6.08
C SER A 122 -0.03 -0.07 -6.86
N GLY A 123 0.79 0.42 -7.79
CA GLY A 123 0.44 1.51 -8.69
C GLY A 123 -0.73 1.17 -9.60
N VAL A 124 -0.74 -0.04 -10.17
CA VAL A 124 -1.85 -0.54 -11.01
C VAL A 124 -3.14 -0.67 -10.18
N ALA A 125 -3.07 -1.32 -9.01
CA ALA A 125 -4.21 -1.43 -8.10
C ALA A 125 -4.73 -0.05 -7.67
N GLY A 126 -3.83 0.85 -7.27
CA GLY A 126 -4.15 2.21 -6.84
C GLY A 126 -4.74 3.05 -7.97
N HIS A 127 -4.26 2.90 -9.21
CA HIS A 127 -4.83 3.59 -10.36
C HIS A 127 -6.30 3.23 -10.59
N ARG A 128 -6.64 1.95 -10.49
CA ARG A 128 -8.04 1.49 -10.54
C ARG A 128 -8.85 2.08 -9.39
N LEU A 129 -8.38 1.93 -8.15
CA LEU A 129 -9.07 2.39 -6.94
C LEU A 129 -9.32 3.89 -6.92
N LYS A 130 -8.35 4.72 -7.38
CA LYS A 130 -8.51 6.18 -7.40
C LYS A 130 -9.68 6.62 -8.28
N HIS A 131 -9.93 5.92 -9.38
CA HIS A 131 -11.06 6.23 -10.27
C HIS A 131 -12.38 5.69 -9.75
N GLU A 132 -12.38 4.50 -9.15
CA GLU A 132 -13.59 3.90 -8.59
C GLU A 132 -14.09 4.62 -7.34
N LEU A 133 -13.18 5.18 -6.53
CA LEU A 133 -13.46 5.81 -5.24
C LEU A 133 -13.34 7.35 -5.27
N ASP A 134 -12.96 7.93 -6.40
CA ASP A 134 -12.70 9.37 -6.56
C ASP A 134 -11.69 9.91 -5.51
N LEU A 135 -10.60 9.17 -5.29
CA LEU A 135 -9.56 9.51 -4.32
C LEU A 135 -8.31 10.05 -5.00
N PRO A 136 -7.66 11.08 -4.43
CA PRO A 136 -6.33 11.47 -4.85
C PRO A 136 -5.32 10.36 -4.59
N MET A 137 -4.30 10.24 -5.45
CA MET A 137 -3.28 9.19 -5.33
C MET A 137 -1.87 9.75 -5.49
N VAL A 138 -0.98 9.31 -4.62
CA VAL A 138 0.48 9.44 -4.72
C VAL A 138 1.08 8.10 -5.12
N SER A 139 2.13 8.09 -5.94
CA SER A 139 2.86 6.87 -6.31
C SER A 139 4.34 7.04 -6.07
N THR A 140 4.95 6.04 -5.39
CA THR A 140 6.39 5.91 -5.22
C THR A 140 6.87 4.66 -5.96
N PHE A 141 7.66 4.82 -7.02
CA PHE A 141 8.02 3.71 -7.90
C PHE A 141 9.10 2.80 -7.32
N HIS A 142 9.98 3.28 -6.44
CA HIS A 142 11.16 2.60 -5.88
C HIS A 142 12.16 2.10 -6.92
N THR A 143 11.71 1.59 -8.06
CA THR A 143 12.49 1.22 -9.24
C THR A 143 11.66 1.48 -10.48
N LEU A 144 12.31 2.01 -11.53
CA LEU A 144 11.68 2.17 -12.83
C LEU A 144 11.93 0.90 -13.66
N ALA A 145 10.87 0.32 -14.19
CA ALA A 145 10.96 -0.90 -15.02
C ALA A 145 11.90 -0.72 -16.22
N ARG A 146 11.94 0.47 -16.80
CA ARG A 146 12.82 0.85 -17.91
C ARG A 146 14.30 0.75 -17.55
N VAL A 147 14.69 1.20 -16.36
CA VAL A 147 16.08 1.13 -15.89
C VAL A 147 16.50 -0.32 -15.63
N LYS A 148 15.61 -1.16 -15.12
CA LYS A 148 15.88 -2.61 -14.95
C LYS A 148 16.07 -3.32 -16.28
N ALA A 149 15.29 -2.98 -17.31
CA ALA A 149 15.44 -3.55 -18.65
C ALA A 149 16.79 -3.17 -19.29
N GLU A 150 17.28 -1.96 -19.06
CA GLU A 150 18.56 -1.46 -19.58
C GLU A 150 19.79 -2.06 -18.85
N THR A 151 19.64 -2.46 -17.59
CA THR A 151 20.73 -3.05 -16.78
C THR A 151 20.80 -4.57 -16.85
N GLY A 152 19.96 -5.23 -17.66
CA GLY A 152 20.01 -6.68 -17.87
C GLY A 152 19.41 -7.50 -16.73
N ASP A 153 18.80 -6.87 -15.76
CA ASP A 153 18.04 -7.52 -14.70
C ASP A 153 16.65 -7.83 -15.26
N SER A 154 16.50 -9.01 -15.84
CA SER A 154 15.30 -9.45 -16.59
C SER A 154 14.07 -9.50 -15.70
N ALA A 155 13.37 -8.38 -15.61
CA ALA A 155 11.94 -8.40 -15.31
C ALA A 155 11.20 -8.67 -16.64
N PRO A 156 10.16 -9.51 -16.67
CA PRO A 156 9.44 -9.80 -17.89
C PRO A 156 8.88 -8.53 -18.50
N GLN A 157 9.36 -8.22 -19.68
CA GLN A 157 8.83 -7.22 -20.58
C GLN A 157 7.42 -7.66 -20.96
N ASN A 158 6.37 -7.13 -20.33
CA ASN A 158 5.04 -7.27 -20.88
C ASN A 158 4.09 -6.13 -20.47
N ARG A 159 3.66 -5.42 -21.53
CA ARG A 159 2.38 -4.73 -21.69
C ARG A 159 2.24 -3.38 -20.99
N LEU A 160 2.87 -2.39 -21.57
CA LEU A 160 2.36 -1.02 -21.59
C LEU A 160 2.30 -0.45 -23.02
N ASP A 161 2.14 -1.35 -24.02
CA ASP A 161 1.87 -0.98 -25.42
C ASP A 161 0.49 -1.55 -25.81
N ALA A 162 -0.56 -0.91 -25.31
CA ALA A 162 -1.91 -0.98 -25.86
C ALA A 162 -2.75 0.18 -25.34
#